data_1ce0cb351d6ed5f43666b1686492f887
#
_entry.id   1ce0cb351d6ed5f43666b1686492f887
#
_cell.length_a   1.000
_cell.length_b   1.000
_cell.length_c   1.000
_cell.angle_alpha   90.00
_cell.angle_beta   90.00
_cell.angle_gamma   90.00
#
_symmetry.space_group_name_H-M   'P 1'
#
loop_
_entity.id
_entity.type
_entity.pdbx_description
1 polymer ?
#
loop_
_entity_poly.entity_id
_entity_poly.type
_entity_poly.pdbx_seq_one_letter_code
_entity_poly.pdbx_strand_id
1 'polypeptide(L)'
;MEPIIRESKTTSHFSLSFVLAGNWLADPARQIDFQKALLENGLEFSQSSAYKNGFQFRRELPSSPFQVALEGPAPQIRNLKILALNPNCDLDYFCREAEAATAAYQQTWPLEQYQILTVNARVDHLYSVQTHAFQYLWENRLAQSPQDFKALGNRPVSGGGLRLLMP
;
A
#
# COMPACT_ATOMS: atom_id res chain seq x y z
N MET A 1 -13.72 15.61 26.19
CA MET A 1 -13.25 14.74 25.08
C MET A 1 -13.77 15.37 23.80
N GLU A 2 -12.93 16.08 23.07
CA GLU A 2 -13.33 16.66 21.79
C GLU A 2 -13.59 15.52 20.78
N PRO A 3 -14.74 15.50 20.12
CA PRO A 3 -15.05 14.46 19.18
C PRO A 3 -14.10 14.57 17.98
N ILE A 4 -13.50 13.44 17.57
CA ILE A 4 -12.97 13.32 16.22
C ILE A 4 -14.13 13.67 15.29
N ILE A 5 -13.93 14.61 14.38
CA ILE A 5 -14.90 14.88 13.33
C ILE A 5 -14.94 13.62 12.45
N ARG A 6 -15.89 12.72 12.71
CA ARG A 6 -16.01 11.43 11.99
C ARG A 6 -16.15 11.62 10.48
N GLU A 7 -16.67 12.76 10.06
CA GLU A 7 -16.82 13.16 8.66
C GLU A 7 -15.49 13.48 7.95
N SER A 8 -14.40 13.59 8.70
CA SER A 8 -13.08 13.94 8.15
C SER A 8 -12.17 12.75 7.85
N LYS A 9 -12.65 11.51 8.05
CA LYS A 9 -11.85 10.33 7.73
C LYS A 9 -11.66 10.22 6.23
N THR A 10 -10.43 10.41 5.77
CA THR A 10 -10.04 10.20 4.36
C THR A 10 -9.02 9.08 4.29
N THR A 11 -9.25 8.11 3.42
CA THR A 11 -8.24 7.09 3.15
C THR A 11 -7.23 7.64 2.16
N SER A 12 -5.97 7.65 2.54
CA SER A 12 -4.88 8.15 1.69
C SER A 12 -4.10 7.04 0.99
N HIS A 13 -4.18 5.81 1.50
CA HIS A 13 -3.38 4.72 0.97
C HIS A 13 -3.99 3.35 1.28
N PHE A 14 -4.06 2.51 0.25
CA PHE A 14 -4.14 1.07 0.36
C PHE A 14 -2.95 0.45 -0.35
N SER A 15 -2.31 -0.53 0.26
CA SER A 15 -1.33 -1.35 -0.45
C SER A 15 -1.23 -2.76 0.09
N LEU A 16 -0.90 -3.66 -0.82
CA LEU A 16 -0.51 -5.04 -0.55
C LEU A 16 0.79 -5.29 -1.30
N SER A 17 1.79 -5.83 -0.62
CA SER A 17 3.06 -6.16 -1.25
C SER A 17 3.59 -7.52 -0.80
N PHE A 18 4.20 -8.22 -1.75
CA PHE A 18 4.80 -9.52 -1.55
C PHE A 18 6.29 -9.42 -1.90
N VAL A 19 7.14 -9.91 -1.00
CA VAL A 19 8.54 -10.18 -1.29
C VAL A 19 8.65 -11.65 -1.66
N LEU A 20 9.11 -11.92 -2.86
CA LEU A 20 9.12 -13.25 -3.48
C LEU A 20 10.56 -13.65 -3.78
N ALA A 21 10.95 -14.88 -3.41
CA ALA A 21 12.22 -15.47 -3.82
C ALA A 21 11.97 -16.55 -4.88
N GLY A 22 12.76 -16.53 -5.95
CA GLY A 22 12.62 -17.48 -7.03
C GLY A 22 13.67 -17.29 -8.10
N ASN A 23 13.68 -18.20 -9.05
CA ASN A 23 14.60 -18.10 -10.18
C ASN A 23 13.89 -17.39 -11.35
N TRP A 24 14.09 -16.09 -11.45
CA TRP A 24 13.45 -15.24 -12.43
C TRP A 24 14.34 -15.00 -13.63
N LEU A 25 13.92 -15.44 -14.79
CA LEU A 25 14.52 -14.95 -16.03
C LEU A 25 13.88 -13.60 -16.36
N ALA A 26 14.71 -12.60 -16.63
CA ALA A 26 14.26 -11.31 -17.14
C ALA A 26 13.83 -11.50 -18.61
N ASP A 27 12.59 -11.95 -18.79
CA ASP A 27 11.99 -12.19 -20.11
C ASP A 27 10.95 -11.11 -20.42
N PRO A 28 11.17 -10.25 -21.42
CA PRO A 28 10.19 -9.26 -21.85
C PRO A 28 8.83 -9.88 -22.25
N ALA A 29 8.82 -11.13 -22.74
CA ALA A 29 7.59 -11.83 -23.06
C ALA A 29 6.70 -12.02 -21.83
N ARG A 30 7.29 -12.27 -20.67
CA ARG A 30 6.55 -12.42 -19.40
C ARG A 30 5.84 -11.15 -18.96
N GLN A 31 6.34 -9.98 -19.32
CA GLN A 31 5.61 -8.72 -19.08
C GLN A 31 4.31 -8.68 -19.89
N ILE A 32 4.36 -9.10 -21.14
CA ILE A 32 3.18 -9.16 -22.03
C ILE A 32 2.19 -10.21 -21.51
N ASP A 33 2.69 -11.39 -21.13
CA ASP A 33 1.87 -12.44 -20.54
C ASP A 33 1.16 -11.96 -19.28
N PHE A 34 1.87 -11.24 -18.40
CA PHE A 34 1.28 -10.69 -17.19
C PHE A 34 0.24 -9.61 -17.48
N GLN A 35 0.51 -8.72 -18.43
CA GLN A 35 -0.47 -7.71 -18.85
C GLN A 35 -1.74 -8.37 -19.40
N LYS A 36 -1.60 -9.43 -20.19
CA LYS A 36 -2.74 -10.21 -20.70
C LYS A 36 -3.51 -10.88 -19.55
N ALA A 37 -2.79 -11.51 -18.61
CA ALA A 37 -3.41 -12.13 -17.44
C ALA A 37 -4.16 -11.11 -16.55
N LEU A 38 -3.61 -9.88 -16.37
CA LEU A 38 -4.31 -8.80 -15.68
C LEU A 38 -5.64 -8.46 -16.36
N LEU A 39 -5.63 -8.33 -17.69
CA LEU A 39 -6.84 -8.06 -18.49
C LEU A 39 -7.86 -9.20 -18.38
N GLU A 40 -7.43 -10.45 -18.47
CA GLU A 40 -8.27 -11.65 -18.32
C GLU A 40 -8.91 -11.73 -16.93
N ASN A 41 -8.24 -11.19 -15.89
CA ASN A 41 -8.79 -11.07 -14.53
C ASN A 41 -9.59 -9.77 -14.30
N GLY A 42 -9.95 -9.04 -15.37
CA GLY A 42 -10.79 -7.86 -15.32
C GLY A 42 -10.07 -6.57 -14.90
N LEU A 43 -8.74 -6.58 -14.90
CA LEU A 43 -7.91 -5.41 -14.59
C LEU A 43 -7.40 -4.74 -15.85
N GLU A 44 -8.03 -3.65 -16.23
CA GLU A 44 -7.61 -2.83 -17.37
C GLU A 44 -6.74 -1.66 -16.90
N PHE A 45 -5.59 -1.46 -17.54
CA PHE A 45 -4.65 -0.40 -17.24
C PHE A 45 -4.43 0.50 -18.47
N SER A 46 -4.46 1.81 -18.24
CA SER A 46 -4.27 2.82 -19.30
C SER A 46 -2.80 3.13 -19.56
N GLN A 47 -1.92 2.79 -18.63
CA GLN A 47 -0.50 3.10 -18.74
C GLN A 47 0.34 1.88 -18.35
N SER A 48 1.42 1.66 -19.09
CA SER A 48 2.45 0.69 -18.74
C SER A 48 3.82 1.34 -18.90
N SER A 49 4.73 1.03 -17.99
CA SER A 49 6.13 1.46 -18.08
C SER A 49 7.07 0.35 -17.64
N ALA A 50 8.15 0.18 -18.39
CA ALA A 50 9.23 -0.73 -18.06
C ALA A 50 10.47 0.07 -17.63
N TYR A 51 11.21 -0.46 -16.68
CA TYR A 51 12.47 0.11 -16.19
C TYR A 51 13.48 -1.02 -15.96
N LYS A 52 14.72 -0.66 -15.66
CA LYS A 52 15.85 -1.61 -15.63
C LYS A 52 15.57 -2.89 -14.84
N ASN A 53 14.84 -2.80 -13.73
CA ASN A 53 14.66 -3.93 -12.80
C ASN A 53 13.18 -4.32 -12.62
N GLY A 54 12.30 -3.92 -13.52
CA GLY A 54 10.89 -4.25 -13.41
C GLY A 54 9.98 -3.48 -14.35
N PHE A 55 8.71 -3.52 -14.04
CA PHE A 55 7.68 -2.83 -14.79
C PHE A 55 6.49 -2.50 -13.89
N GLN A 56 5.66 -1.57 -14.34
CA GLN A 56 4.43 -1.22 -13.66
C GLN A 56 3.30 -0.99 -14.65
N PHE A 57 2.10 -1.25 -14.18
CA PHE A 57 0.84 -0.92 -14.83
C PHE A 57 0.07 0.04 -13.95
N ARG A 58 -0.51 1.08 -14.55
CA ARG A 58 -1.24 2.12 -13.81
C ARG A 58 -2.55 2.45 -14.50
N ARG A 59 -3.57 2.64 -13.68
CA ARG A 59 -4.88 3.14 -14.06
C ARG A 59 -5.12 4.47 -13.35
N GLU A 60 -5.42 5.51 -14.11
CA GLU A 60 -5.72 6.86 -13.61
C GLU A 60 -7.21 7.19 -13.79
N LEU A 61 -8.10 6.32 -13.37
CA LEU A 61 -9.51 6.64 -13.36
C LEU A 61 -9.85 7.52 -12.14
N PRO A 62 -10.77 8.51 -12.30
CA PRO A 62 -11.16 9.39 -11.21
C PRO A 62 -11.67 8.65 -9.97
N SER A 63 -12.22 7.46 -10.17
CA SER A 63 -12.81 6.64 -9.10
C SER A 63 -11.82 5.80 -8.32
N SER A 64 -10.69 5.41 -8.92
CA SER A 64 -9.75 4.51 -8.23
C SER A 64 -8.40 4.45 -8.95
N PRO A 65 -7.46 5.35 -8.62
CA PRO A 65 -6.08 5.20 -9.08
C PRO A 65 -5.51 3.88 -8.50
N PHE A 66 -5.12 2.98 -9.40
CA PHE A 66 -4.67 1.66 -9.03
C PHE A 66 -3.38 1.33 -9.79
N GLN A 67 -2.44 0.75 -9.09
CA GLN A 67 -1.13 0.41 -9.65
C GLN A 67 -0.72 -1.00 -9.27
N VAL A 68 -0.21 -1.74 -10.23
CA VAL A 68 0.47 -3.01 -10.03
C VAL A 68 1.89 -2.88 -10.54
N ALA A 69 2.87 -3.15 -9.69
CA ALA A 69 4.29 -3.07 -10.02
C ALA A 69 5.00 -4.37 -9.66
N LEU A 70 5.90 -4.81 -10.52
CA LEU A 70 6.83 -5.89 -10.25
C LEU A 70 8.24 -5.36 -10.35
N GLU A 71 8.97 -5.37 -9.24
CA GLU A 71 10.33 -4.86 -9.11
C GLU A 71 11.27 -5.97 -8.66
N GLY A 72 12.47 -6.02 -9.24
CA GLY A 72 13.49 -6.99 -8.85
C GLY A 72 14.75 -6.32 -8.34
N PRO A 73 14.94 -6.15 -7.01
CA PRO A 73 16.16 -5.59 -6.46
C PRO A 73 17.38 -6.49 -6.69
N ALA A 74 17.14 -7.79 -6.88
CA ALA A 74 18.16 -8.79 -7.20
C ALA A 74 17.57 -9.86 -8.13
N PRO A 75 18.38 -10.65 -8.86
CA PRO A 75 17.88 -11.68 -9.78
C PRO A 75 16.95 -12.70 -9.13
N GLN A 76 17.17 -13.02 -7.85
CA GLN A 76 16.38 -14.01 -7.09
C GLN A 76 15.27 -13.39 -6.25
N ILE A 77 15.16 -12.07 -6.20
CA ILE A 77 14.17 -11.38 -5.37
C ILE A 77 13.27 -10.50 -6.24
N ARG A 78 11.97 -10.63 -6.05
CA ARG A 78 10.95 -9.80 -6.68
C ARG A 78 10.03 -9.21 -5.63
N ASN A 79 9.58 -7.99 -5.88
CA ASN A 79 8.56 -7.32 -5.09
C ASN A 79 7.33 -7.11 -5.98
N LEU A 80 6.28 -7.86 -5.73
CA LEU A 80 4.95 -7.55 -6.30
C LEU A 80 4.30 -6.52 -5.38
N LYS A 81 3.99 -5.35 -5.92
CA LYS A 81 3.33 -4.25 -5.20
C LYS A 81 2.01 -3.92 -5.87
N ILE A 82 0.96 -3.88 -5.08
CA ILE A 82 -0.38 -3.52 -5.48
C ILE A 82 -0.78 -2.35 -4.59
N LEU A 83 -1.13 -1.21 -5.18
CA LEU A 83 -1.40 -0.02 -4.39
C LEU A 83 -2.47 0.89 -5.02
N ALA A 84 -3.19 1.60 -4.17
CA ALA A 84 -4.07 2.70 -4.52
C ALA A 84 -3.72 3.91 -3.64
N LEU A 85 -3.38 5.03 -4.28
CA LEU A 85 -3.09 6.30 -3.63
C LEU A 85 -4.31 7.21 -3.70
N ASN A 86 -4.69 7.80 -2.56
CA ASN A 86 -5.90 8.60 -2.43
C ASN A 86 -7.12 7.90 -3.06
N PRO A 87 -7.39 6.65 -2.66
CA PRO A 87 -8.44 5.85 -3.27
C PRO A 87 -9.80 6.47 -3.01
N ASN A 88 -10.63 6.56 -4.05
CA ASN A 88 -12.04 6.90 -3.93
C ASN A 88 -12.91 5.63 -3.92
N CYS A 89 -12.46 4.63 -3.18
CA CYS A 89 -13.13 3.33 -3.02
C CYS A 89 -12.95 2.83 -1.59
N ASP A 90 -13.76 1.86 -1.19
CA ASP A 90 -13.60 1.17 0.08
C ASP A 90 -12.51 0.09 0.04
N LEU A 91 -12.21 -0.46 1.21
CA LEU A 91 -11.20 -1.51 1.35
C LEU A 91 -11.60 -2.80 0.62
N ASP A 92 -12.90 -3.15 0.62
CA ASP A 92 -13.38 -4.37 -0.02
C ASP A 92 -13.22 -4.31 -1.54
N TYR A 93 -13.43 -3.15 -2.13
CA TYR A 93 -13.13 -2.93 -3.55
C TYR A 93 -11.64 -3.10 -3.85
N PHE A 94 -10.78 -2.48 -3.03
CA PHE A 94 -9.33 -2.64 -3.18
C PHE A 94 -8.90 -4.11 -3.04
N CYS A 95 -9.46 -4.84 -2.07
CA CYS A 95 -9.14 -6.26 -1.87
C CYS A 95 -9.50 -7.12 -3.08
N ARG A 96 -10.67 -6.90 -3.69
CA ARG A 96 -11.06 -7.62 -4.93
C ARG A 96 -10.09 -7.36 -6.09
N GLU A 97 -9.67 -6.12 -6.27
CA GLU A 97 -8.68 -5.76 -7.31
C GLU A 97 -7.31 -6.36 -7.01
N ALA A 98 -6.91 -6.36 -5.73
CA ALA A 98 -5.65 -6.97 -5.30
C ALA A 98 -5.66 -8.50 -5.47
N GLU A 99 -6.79 -9.14 -5.22
CA GLU A 99 -6.99 -10.57 -5.47
C GLU A 99 -6.86 -10.89 -6.97
N ALA A 100 -7.52 -10.12 -7.83
CA ALA A 100 -7.42 -10.26 -9.28
C ALA A 100 -5.98 -10.07 -9.79
N ALA A 101 -5.24 -9.08 -9.26
CA ALA A 101 -3.84 -8.85 -9.61
C ALA A 101 -2.94 -10.01 -9.14
N THR A 102 -3.21 -10.57 -7.97
CA THR A 102 -2.48 -11.72 -7.44
C THR A 102 -2.76 -12.98 -8.25
N ALA A 103 -4.01 -13.21 -8.66
CA ALA A 103 -4.39 -14.31 -9.54
C ALA A 103 -3.68 -14.20 -10.91
N ALA A 104 -3.66 -13.03 -11.51
CA ALA A 104 -2.93 -12.78 -12.75
C ALA A 104 -1.42 -13.05 -12.61
N TYR A 105 -0.85 -12.68 -11.45
CA TYR A 105 0.55 -13.00 -11.15
C TYR A 105 0.78 -14.51 -11.12
N GLN A 106 -0.07 -15.28 -10.44
CA GLN A 106 0.02 -16.73 -10.34
C GLN A 106 -0.18 -17.45 -11.68
N GLN A 107 -1.02 -16.91 -12.57
CA GLN A 107 -1.17 -17.42 -13.95
C GLN A 107 0.12 -17.27 -14.75
N THR A 108 0.83 -16.17 -14.56
CA THR A 108 2.09 -15.88 -15.27
C THR A 108 3.28 -16.61 -14.68
N TRP A 109 3.34 -16.69 -13.36
CA TRP A 109 4.40 -17.37 -12.59
C TRP A 109 3.77 -18.35 -11.61
N PRO A 110 3.71 -19.64 -11.94
CA PRO A 110 3.16 -20.66 -11.05
C PRO A 110 3.86 -20.72 -9.69
N LEU A 111 3.10 -21.09 -8.65
CA LEU A 111 3.57 -21.12 -7.26
C LEU A 111 4.83 -21.97 -7.04
N GLU A 112 5.03 -23.01 -7.85
CA GLU A 112 6.21 -23.90 -7.78
C GLU A 112 7.51 -23.19 -8.16
N GLN A 113 7.43 -22.02 -8.79
CA GLN A 113 8.58 -21.26 -9.26
C GLN A 113 9.11 -20.24 -8.26
N TYR A 114 8.38 -19.99 -7.16
CA TYR A 114 8.80 -19.01 -6.16
C TYR A 114 8.29 -19.32 -4.76
N GLN A 115 8.95 -18.69 -3.79
CA GLN A 115 8.58 -18.72 -2.38
C GLN A 115 8.18 -17.32 -1.91
N ILE A 116 7.09 -17.20 -1.17
CA ILE A 116 6.70 -15.96 -0.51
C ILE A 116 7.53 -15.81 0.76
N LEU A 117 8.38 -14.78 0.82
CA LEU A 117 9.19 -14.48 2.00
C LEU A 117 8.46 -13.56 2.98
N THR A 118 7.74 -12.57 2.46
CA THR A 118 7.05 -11.57 3.29
C THR A 118 5.80 -11.08 2.56
N VAL A 119 4.75 -10.86 3.34
CA VAL A 119 3.54 -10.14 2.91
C VAL A 119 3.37 -8.92 3.80
N ASN A 120 3.19 -7.74 3.19
CA ASN A 120 2.89 -6.52 3.90
C ASN A 120 1.59 -5.93 3.37
N ALA A 121 0.68 -5.61 4.29
CA ALA A 121 -0.52 -4.85 4.00
C ALA A 121 -0.48 -3.52 4.74
N ARG A 122 -0.92 -2.44 4.08
CA ARG A 122 -0.95 -1.10 4.68
C ARG A 122 -2.21 -0.36 4.29
N VAL A 123 -2.85 0.21 5.31
CA VAL A 123 -4.00 1.09 5.17
C VAL A 123 -3.72 2.38 5.94
N ASP A 124 -3.73 3.50 5.25
CA ASP A 124 -3.55 4.81 5.90
C ASP A 124 -4.86 5.60 5.85
N HIS A 125 -5.28 6.05 7.01
CA HIS A 125 -6.39 6.98 7.16
C HIS A 125 -5.91 8.31 7.71
N LEU A 126 -6.34 9.39 7.10
CA LEU A 126 -6.17 10.75 7.60
C LEU A 126 -7.44 11.18 8.33
N TYR A 127 -7.25 11.81 9.46
CA TYR A 127 -8.33 12.41 10.26
C TYR A 127 -8.00 13.87 10.50
N SER A 128 -8.97 14.75 10.34
CA SER A 128 -8.85 16.14 10.81
C SER A 128 -9.21 16.22 12.29
N VAL A 129 -8.47 17.01 13.02
CA VAL A 129 -8.74 17.37 14.41
C VAL A 129 -8.68 18.90 14.53
N GLN A 130 -9.43 19.48 15.47
CA GLN A 130 -9.45 20.94 15.67
C GLN A 130 -8.17 21.47 16.30
N THR A 131 -7.45 20.60 17.01
CA THR A 131 -6.18 20.90 17.68
C THR A 131 -5.00 20.30 16.94
N HIS A 132 -3.80 20.50 17.46
CA HIS A 132 -2.61 19.86 16.89
C HIS A 132 -2.74 18.32 16.96
N ALA A 133 -2.63 17.65 15.82
CA ALA A 133 -2.90 16.21 15.70
C ALA A 133 -2.10 15.32 16.66
N PHE A 134 -0.82 15.66 16.90
CA PHE A 134 0.03 14.93 17.84
C PHE A 134 -0.41 15.16 19.30
N GLN A 135 -0.77 16.38 19.66
CA GLN A 135 -1.31 16.70 20.98
C GLN A 135 -2.63 15.93 21.23
N TYR A 136 -3.50 15.88 20.22
CA TYR A 136 -4.73 15.09 20.28
C TYR A 136 -4.43 13.59 20.55
N LEU A 137 -3.46 12.98 19.85
CA LEU A 137 -3.05 11.59 20.04
C LEU A 137 -2.50 11.40 21.47
N TRP A 138 -1.64 12.32 21.91
CA TRP A 138 -0.99 12.28 23.22
C TRP A 138 -1.99 12.30 24.36
N GLU A 139 -2.91 13.27 24.35
CA GLU A 139 -3.87 13.49 25.43
C GLU A 139 -5.04 12.51 25.38
N ASN A 140 -5.58 12.22 24.19
CA ASN A 140 -6.82 11.47 24.05
C ASN A 140 -6.65 9.99 23.74
N ARG A 141 -5.50 9.58 23.19
CA ARG A 141 -5.24 8.19 22.83
C ARG A 141 -4.23 7.51 23.72
N LEU A 142 -3.22 8.23 24.17
CA LEU A 142 -2.21 7.73 25.10
C LEU A 142 -2.52 8.09 26.55
N ALA A 143 -3.57 8.88 26.80
CA ALA A 143 -3.99 9.35 28.12
C ALA A 143 -2.85 10.03 28.92
N GLN A 144 -1.92 10.67 28.23
CA GLN A 144 -0.80 11.38 28.82
C GLN A 144 -1.22 12.80 29.19
N SER A 145 -0.63 13.35 30.24
CA SER A 145 -0.97 14.71 30.67
C SER A 145 -0.33 15.76 29.76
N PRO A 146 -0.95 16.95 29.63
CA PRO A 146 -0.30 18.09 28.96
C PRO A 146 1.03 18.49 29.57
N GLN A 147 1.23 18.24 30.87
CA GLN A 147 2.49 18.50 31.54
C GLN A 147 3.61 17.60 31.08
N ASP A 148 3.32 16.31 30.79
CA ASP A 148 4.31 15.37 30.25
C ASP A 148 4.76 15.78 28.85
N PHE A 149 3.85 16.34 28.06
CA PHE A 149 4.19 16.91 26.75
C PHE A 149 5.15 18.11 26.89
N LYS A 150 4.96 18.96 27.91
CA LYS A 150 5.86 20.07 28.22
C LYS A 150 7.25 19.61 28.68
N ALA A 151 7.35 18.46 29.33
CA ALA A 151 8.63 17.88 29.77
C ALA A 151 9.57 17.52 28.59
N LEU A 152 9.04 17.40 27.37
CA LEU A 152 9.84 17.28 26.13
C LEU A 152 10.48 18.60 25.69
N GLY A 153 10.60 19.59 26.57
CA GLY A 153 11.36 20.81 26.41
C GLY A 153 10.62 21.98 25.78
N ASN A 154 9.30 22.04 25.91
CA ASN A 154 8.44 23.10 25.36
C ASN A 154 8.65 23.35 23.84
N ARG A 155 9.28 22.43 23.13
CA ARG A 155 9.46 22.56 21.68
C ARG A 155 8.15 22.15 20.99
N PRO A 156 7.72 22.91 19.97
CA PRO A 156 6.58 22.49 19.18
C PRO A 156 6.91 21.15 18.53
N VAL A 157 6.16 20.12 18.84
CA VAL A 157 6.28 18.83 18.16
C VAL A 157 5.53 18.94 16.84
N SER A 158 6.26 19.01 15.77
CA SER A 158 5.69 19.18 14.42
C SER A 158 5.16 17.87 13.81
N GLY A 159 5.40 16.73 14.46
CA GLY A 159 4.90 15.44 14.01
C GLY A 159 5.23 14.33 14.99
N GLY A 160 4.51 13.26 14.89
CA GLY A 160 4.70 12.05 15.68
C GLY A 160 3.83 10.91 15.17
N GLY A 161 4.07 9.71 15.65
CA GLY A 161 3.31 8.52 15.31
C GLY A 161 3.29 7.52 16.46
N LEU A 162 2.21 6.74 16.51
CA LEU A 162 2.08 5.59 17.39
C LEU A 162 2.33 4.33 16.57
N ARG A 163 3.27 3.51 17.02
CA ARG A 163 3.49 2.18 16.45
C ARG A 163 3.08 1.12 17.47
N LEU A 164 2.09 0.32 17.11
CA LEU A 164 1.69 -0.85 17.87
C LEU A 164 2.40 -2.07 17.28
N LEU A 165 3.10 -2.81 18.12
CA LEU A 165 3.65 -4.12 17.80
C LEU A 165 2.79 -5.16 18.53
N MET A 166 2.16 -6.03 17.76
CA MET A 166 1.46 -7.18 18.31
C MET A 166 2.38 -8.41 18.22
N PRO A 167 2.49 -9.20 19.29
CA PRO A 167 3.29 -10.42 19.28
C PRO A 167 2.72 -11.48 18.37
#